data_371325e437447ffcd59e29bc67aa85f0
#
_entry.id   371325e437447ffcd59e29bc67aa85f0
#
_cell.length_a   1.000
_cell.length_b   1.000
_cell.length_c   1.000
_cell.angle_alpha   90.00
_cell.angle_beta   90.00
_cell.angle_gamma   90.00
#
_symmetry.space_group_name_H-M   'P 1'
#
loop_
_entity.id
_entity.type
_entity.pdbx_description
1 polymer ?
#
loop_
_entity_poly.entity_id
_entity_poly.type
_entity_poly.pdbx_seq_one_letter_code
_entity_poly.pdbx_strand_id
1 'polypeptide(L)'
;MEAFTFNTTELILLSATGVLLIIQLIYYLGLYNRIHTHNLAVGKDEVHFGRELPPLSVVICARNESENLRRNLPTILKQDYPDFEVIVINDGSTDESEDLLSALEEEYPNLYHSFTPDSARYISRKKLALTLGIKASKHDWLVFTEADCAPVSNQWLRRMARNFTSSTDIVLGYSGYERGKGWLHKRASFDSLFTSLRYLGFALAGKPYMGIGRNLAYRKELFFKVKGFSTHLNMQRGEDDLFINQVANENNTRVETSPDAVRTGKKKRLATWQLPGSIKARNAGSWDWKPVRDCCFMPLAWRGLYSVSSASTGWLSGYPCYCGSSAIRYKPTSSTKQPVRWVTTVLTTLRCRFLT
;
A
#
# COMPACT_ATOMS: atom_id res chain seq x y z
N MET A 1 -0.86 46.95 -26.19
CA MET A 1 -1.17 45.92 -25.18
C MET A 1 -2.58 45.45 -25.46
N GLU A 2 -2.70 44.31 -26.15
CA GLU A 2 -4.03 43.70 -26.37
C GLU A 2 -4.53 43.18 -25.01
N ALA A 3 -5.64 43.73 -24.55
CA ALA A 3 -6.27 43.25 -23.34
C ALA A 3 -6.83 41.83 -23.59
N PHE A 4 -6.38 40.83 -22.82
CA PHE A 4 -6.92 39.49 -22.84
C PHE A 4 -8.39 39.55 -22.43
N THR A 5 -9.29 39.51 -23.40
CA THR A 5 -10.75 39.40 -23.15
C THR A 5 -11.13 37.94 -23.08
N PHE A 6 -11.41 37.43 -21.89
CA PHE A 6 -11.88 36.05 -21.69
C PHE A 6 -13.37 35.96 -22.02
N ASN A 7 -13.73 34.94 -22.78
CA ASN A 7 -15.12 34.57 -23.00
C ASN A 7 -15.73 34.00 -21.69
N THR A 8 -17.03 34.07 -21.51
CA THR A 8 -17.74 33.57 -20.33
C THR A 8 -17.42 32.11 -20.01
N THR A 9 -17.30 31.27 -21.03
CA THR A 9 -16.88 29.87 -20.89
C THR A 9 -15.45 29.71 -20.39
N GLU A 10 -14.52 30.52 -20.86
CA GLU A 10 -13.13 30.52 -20.40
C GLU A 10 -13.01 30.98 -18.95
N LEU A 11 -13.81 31.97 -18.57
CA LEU A 11 -13.88 32.46 -17.19
C LEU A 11 -14.41 31.39 -16.21
N ILE A 12 -15.46 30.64 -16.63
CA ILE A 12 -15.99 29.52 -15.84
C ILE A 12 -14.95 28.41 -15.69
N LEU A 13 -14.25 28.05 -16.77
CA LEU A 13 -13.19 27.02 -16.73
C LEU A 13 -12.02 27.46 -15.87
N LEU A 14 -11.61 28.72 -15.98
CA LEU A 14 -10.51 29.27 -15.18
C LEU A 14 -10.85 29.28 -13.69
N SER A 15 -12.08 29.73 -13.33
CA SER A 15 -12.54 29.72 -11.93
C SER A 15 -12.64 28.31 -11.36
N ALA A 16 -13.18 27.36 -12.11
CA ALA A 16 -13.24 25.95 -11.72
C ALA A 16 -11.84 25.37 -11.49
N THR A 17 -10.89 25.66 -12.40
CA THR A 17 -9.50 25.23 -12.27
C THR A 17 -8.84 25.87 -11.03
N GLY A 18 -9.10 27.14 -10.78
CA GLY A 18 -8.61 27.85 -9.58
C GLY A 18 -9.12 27.21 -8.28
N VAL A 19 -10.41 26.89 -8.21
CA VAL A 19 -10.99 26.17 -7.06
C VAL A 19 -10.33 24.79 -6.86
N LEU A 20 -10.15 24.03 -7.93
CA LEU A 20 -9.49 22.72 -7.86
C LEU A 20 -8.03 22.82 -7.41
N LEU A 21 -7.30 23.85 -7.85
CA LEU A 21 -5.94 24.14 -7.40
C LEU A 21 -5.89 24.48 -5.91
N ILE A 22 -6.81 25.31 -5.42
CA ILE A 22 -6.90 25.66 -3.99
C ILE A 22 -7.17 24.41 -3.15
N ILE A 23 -8.12 23.56 -3.56
CA ILE A 23 -8.38 22.28 -2.89
C ILE A 23 -7.11 21.43 -2.85
N GLN A 24 -6.41 21.32 -3.98
CA GLN A 24 -5.17 20.57 -4.05
C GLN A 24 -4.08 21.12 -3.13
N LEU A 25 -3.91 22.43 -3.07
CA LEU A 25 -2.97 23.10 -2.16
C LEU A 25 -3.31 22.82 -0.68
N ILE A 26 -4.59 22.86 -0.32
CA ILE A 26 -5.05 22.51 1.04
C ILE A 26 -4.64 21.08 1.39
N TYR A 27 -4.79 20.12 0.46
CA TYR A 27 -4.34 18.75 0.69
C TYR A 27 -2.83 18.65 0.84
N TYR A 28 -2.05 19.31 -0.02
CA TYR A 28 -0.59 19.27 0.05
C TYR A 28 -0.07 19.91 1.35
N LEU A 29 -0.53 21.10 1.66
CA LEU A 29 -0.05 21.87 2.82
C LEU A 29 -0.66 21.37 4.13
N GLY A 30 -1.93 20.98 4.13
CA GLY A 30 -2.65 20.58 5.34
C GLY A 30 -2.44 19.10 5.71
N LEU A 31 -2.32 18.19 4.72
CA LEU A 31 -2.26 16.76 4.97
C LEU A 31 -0.85 16.19 4.78
N TYR A 32 -0.23 16.38 3.61
CA TYR A 32 1.06 15.76 3.33
C TYR A 32 2.20 16.42 4.09
N ASN A 33 2.11 17.73 4.34
CA ASN A 33 3.08 18.45 5.15
C ASN A 33 3.12 17.96 6.62
N ARG A 34 2.05 17.31 7.12
CA ARG A 34 2.04 16.74 8.48
C ARG A 34 3.12 15.67 8.69
N ILE A 35 3.49 14.94 7.65
CA ILE A 35 4.60 13.99 7.74
C ILE A 35 5.93 14.72 7.95
N HIS A 36 6.12 15.84 7.24
CA HIS A 36 7.32 16.66 7.42
C HIS A 36 7.37 17.29 8.82
N THR A 37 6.26 17.89 9.26
CA THR A 37 6.18 18.51 10.62
C THR A 37 6.35 17.45 11.71
N HIS A 38 5.80 16.23 11.54
CA HIS A 38 6.03 15.13 12.46
C HIS A 38 7.50 14.73 12.52
N ASN A 39 8.18 14.63 11.37
CA ASN A 39 9.61 14.32 11.33
C ASN A 39 10.47 15.41 11.99
N LEU A 40 10.09 16.68 11.85
CA LEU A 40 10.75 17.78 12.56
C LEU A 40 10.53 17.69 14.07
N ALA A 41 9.30 17.37 14.52
CA ALA A 41 8.99 17.17 15.93
C ALA A 41 9.77 15.97 16.52
N VAL A 42 9.91 14.88 15.77
CA VAL A 42 10.75 13.74 16.15
C VAL A 42 12.22 14.15 16.27
N GLY A 43 12.73 14.96 15.33
CA GLY A 43 14.12 15.44 15.37
C GLY A 43 14.40 16.45 16.50
N LYS A 44 13.37 17.04 17.08
CA LYS A 44 13.45 17.95 18.24
C LYS A 44 13.11 17.27 19.57
N ASP A 45 12.94 15.94 19.59
CA ASP A 45 12.50 15.16 20.76
C ASP A 45 11.15 15.61 21.36
N GLU A 46 10.29 16.27 20.56
CA GLU A 46 8.95 16.67 20.97
C GLU A 46 7.94 15.49 20.98
N VAL A 47 8.30 14.38 20.34
CA VAL A 47 7.47 13.17 20.27
C VAL A 47 7.94 12.17 21.35
N HIS A 48 7.05 11.86 22.28
CA HIS A 48 7.35 10.88 23.31
C HIS A 48 7.28 9.46 22.76
N PHE A 49 8.38 8.75 22.80
CA PHE A 49 8.49 7.34 22.44
C PHE A 49 8.54 6.45 23.69
N GLY A 50 8.07 5.20 23.55
CA GLY A 50 8.27 4.18 24.58
C GLY A 50 9.76 3.88 24.75
N ARG A 51 10.18 3.72 26.01
CA ARG A 51 11.56 3.30 26.34
C ARG A 51 11.71 1.79 26.37
N GLU A 52 10.61 1.09 26.61
CA GLU A 52 10.57 -0.36 26.67
C GLU A 52 10.52 -0.96 25.26
N LEU A 53 11.20 -2.07 25.09
CA LEU A 53 11.18 -2.87 23.89
C LEU A 53 10.46 -4.19 24.23
N PRO A 54 9.11 -4.22 24.18
CA PRO A 54 8.36 -5.41 24.53
C PRO A 54 8.60 -6.52 23.52
N PRO A 55 8.55 -7.80 23.93
CA PRO A 55 8.67 -8.91 23.00
C PRO A 55 7.60 -8.83 21.90
N LEU A 56 7.98 -9.24 20.68
CA LEU A 56 7.10 -9.13 19.51
C LEU A 56 7.22 -10.35 18.58
N SER A 57 6.15 -10.60 17.83
CA SER A 57 6.11 -11.63 16.80
C SER A 57 5.99 -10.99 15.41
N VAL A 58 6.92 -11.32 14.53
CA VAL A 58 6.86 -10.92 13.11
C VAL A 58 6.08 -11.98 12.34
N VAL A 59 4.99 -11.61 11.66
CA VAL A 59 4.13 -12.53 10.92
C VAL A 59 4.28 -12.29 9.43
N ILE A 60 4.62 -13.36 8.69
CA ILE A 60 4.85 -13.36 7.25
C ILE A 60 3.97 -14.44 6.60
N CYS A 61 3.26 -14.08 5.54
CA CYS A 61 2.58 -15.05 4.68
C CYS A 61 3.36 -15.16 3.35
N ALA A 62 3.70 -16.38 2.95
CA ALA A 62 4.46 -16.65 1.75
C ALA A 62 3.74 -17.66 0.86
N ARG A 63 3.79 -17.44 -0.46
CA ARG A 63 3.31 -18.40 -1.46
C ARG A 63 4.13 -18.30 -2.73
N ASN A 64 4.88 -19.38 -3.04
CA ASN A 64 5.81 -19.40 -4.18
C ASN A 64 6.78 -18.21 -4.13
N GLU A 65 7.45 -18.06 -2.99
CA GLU A 65 8.36 -16.94 -2.73
C GLU A 65 9.76 -17.43 -2.30
N SER A 66 10.17 -18.64 -2.71
CA SER A 66 11.45 -19.25 -2.30
C SER A 66 12.67 -18.34 -2.54
N GLU A 67 12.75 -17.68 -3.71
CA GLU A 67 13.83 -16.75 -4.03
C GLU A 67 13.83 -15.50 -3.11
N ASN A 68 12.63 -14.97 -2.82
CA ASN A 68 12.48 -13.80 -1.95
C ASN A 68 12.75 -14.15 -0.48
N LEU A 69 12.28 -15.30 -0.01
CA LEU A 69 12.55 -15.79 1.33
C LEU A 69 14.06 -16.02 1.54
N ARG A 70 14.74 -16.68 0.59
CA ARG A 70 16.20 -16.89 0.67
C ARG A 70 16.97 -15.59 0.81
N ARG A 71 16.52 -14.52 0.17
CA ARG A 71 17.19 -13.23 0.18
C ARG A 71 16.81 -12.37 1.41
N ASN A 72 15.52 -12.32 1.75
CA ASN A 72 14.99 -11.32 2.66
C ASN A 72 14.84 -11.83 4.10
N LEU A 73 14.50 -13.12 4.28
CA LEU A 73 14.22 -13.68 5.60
C LEU A 73 15.43 -13.61 6.54
N PRO A 74 16.67 -13.88 6.11
CA PRO A 74 17.84 -13.72 6.97
C PRO A 74 18.05 -12.29 7.48
N THR A 75 17.63 -11.27 6.69
CA THR A 75 17.74 -9.86 7.12
C THR A 75 16.71 -9.50 8.18
N ILE A 76 15.60 -10.22 8.25
CA ILE A 76 14.57 -10.08 9.28
C ILE A 76 15.00 -10.83 10.55
N LEU A 77 15.52 -12.05 10.41
CA LEU A 77 15.98 -12.89 11.52
C LEU A 77 17.17 -12.29 12.28
N LYS A 78 17.98 -11.47 11.61
CA LYS A 78 19.17 -10.78 12.18
C LYS A 78 18.88 -9.33 12.62
N GLN A 79 17.63 -8.99 12.92
CA GLN A 79 17.32 -7.66 13.45
C GLN A 79 17.91 -7.46 14.85
N ASP A 80 18.38 -6.25 15.14
CA ASP A 80 18.86 -5.88 16.46
C ASP A 80 17.66 -5.58 17.39
N TYR A 81 17.11 -6.65 17.96
CA TYR A 81 15.97 -6.58 18.88
C TYR A 81 16.12 -7.63 19.98
N PRO A 82 15.84 -7.30 21.27
CA PRO A 82 16.19 -8.18 22.40
C PRO A 82 15.40 -9.48 22.41
N ASP A 83 14.10 -9.46 22.12
CA ASP A 83 13.23 -10.64 22.17
C ASP A 83 12.18 -10.58 21.09
N PHE A 84 12.32 -11.43 20.08
CA PHE A 84 11.36 -11.55 18.99
C PHE A 84 11.38 -12.93 18.34
N GLU A 85 10.25 -13.29 17.78
CA GLU A 85 10.12 -14.47 16.91
C GLU A 85 9.64 -14.05 15.52
N VAL A 86 9.92 -14.88 14.54
CA VAL A 86 9.44 -14.72 13.17
C VAL A 86 8.60 -15.94 12.81
N ILE A 87 7.37 -15.72 12.41
CA ILE A 87 6.42 -16.78 12.04
C ILE A 87 6.13 -16.65 10.55
N VAL A 88 6.48 -17.67 9.79
CA VAL A 88 6.22 -17.74 8.35
C VAL A 88 5.15 -18.78 8.08
N ILE A 89 4.05 -18.37 7.48
CA ILE A 89 2.99 -19.30 7.05
C ILE A 89 3.09 -19.52 5.55
N ASN A 90 3.40 -20.77 5.19
CA ASN A 90 3.41 -21.22 3.80
C ASN A 90 1.96 -21.44 3.32
N ASP A 91 1.52 -20.63 2.36
CA ASP A 91 0.15 -20.69 1.80
C ASP A 91 0.07 -21.67 0.60
N GLY A 92 0.52 -22.91 0.80
CA GLY A 92 0.49 -23.96 -0.22
C GLY A 92 1.38 -23.61 -1.41
N SER A 93 2.66 -23.38 -1.16
CA SER A 93 3.67 -23.21 -2.20
C SER A 93 3.92 -24.53 -2.94
N THR A 94 4.28 -24.42 -4.20
CA THR A 94 4.65 -25.53 -5.08
C THR A 94 6.12 -25.45 -5.53
N ASP A 95 6.83 -24.44 -5.02
CA ASP A 95 8.26 -24.23 -5.23
C ASP A 95 9.08 -24.73 -4.01
N GLU A 96 10.37 -24.46 -3.98
CA GLU A 96 11.28 -24.85 -2.90
C GLU A 96 11.06 -24.09 -1.58
N SER A 97 9.93 -23.40 -1.40
CA SER A 97 9.70 -22.56 -0.20
C SER A 97 9.66 -23.38 1.08
N GLU A 98 9.08 -24.58 1.05
CA GLU A 98 8.95 -25.45 2.24
C GLU A 98 10.32 -25.97 2.68
N ASP A 99 11.11 -26.52 1.75
CA ASP A 99 12.44 -27.03 2.04
C ASP A 99 13.36 -25.94 2.59
N LEU A 100 13.27 -24.74 1.99
CA LEU A 100 14.02 -23.57 2.45
C LEU A 100 13.64 -23.15 3.87
N LEU A 101 12.34 -23.13 4.18
CA LEU A 101 11.85 -22.73 5.51
C LEU A 101 12.29 -23.74 6.57
N SER A 102 12.21 -25.02 6.27
CA SER A 102 12.69 -26.09 7.16
C SER A 102 14.19 -25.96 7.46
N ALA A 103 15.01 -25.72 6.44
CA ALA A 103 16.44 -25.51 6.63
C ALA A 103 16.77 -24.24 7.43
N LEU A 104 16.02 -23.14 7.21
CA LEU A 104 16.22 -21.92 7.97
C LEU A 104 15.74 -22.03 9.42
N GLU A 105 14.70 -22.82 9.71
CA GLU A 105 14.23 -23.04 11.08
C GLU A 105 15.25 -23.83 11.91
N GLU A 106 16.00 -24.73 11.29
CA GLU A 106 17.13 -25.41 11.95
C GLU A 106 18.30 -24.46 12.26
N GLU A 107 18.54 -23.47 11.39
CA GLU A 107 19.63 -22.48 11.56
C GLU A 107 19.26 -21.35 12.57
N TYR A 108 17.99 -20.92 12.59
CA TYR A 108 17.55 -19.75 13.36
C TYR A 108 16.52 -20.13 14.42
N PRO A 109 16.87 -20.16 15.72
CA PRO A 109 15.95 -20.58 16.80
C PRO A 109 14.76 -19.63 17.02
N ASN A 110 14.80 -18.42 16.46
CA ASN A 110 13.72 -17.46 16.49
C ASN A 110 12.79 -17.54 15.26
N LEU A 111 12.99 -18.49 14.37
CA LEU A 111 12.10 -18.78 13.24
C LEU A 111 11.16 -19.95 13.59
N TYR A 112 9.90 -19.79 13.27
CA TYR A 112 8.90 -20.85 13.25
C TYR A 112 8.15 -20.81 11.93
N HIS A 113 7.97 -21.93 11.26
CA HIS A 113 7.14 -21.99 10.06
C HIS A 113 5.99 -22.99 10.21
N SER A 114 4.92 -22.74 9.45
CA SER A 114 3.76 -23.63 9.36
C SER A 114 3.08 -23.44 8.01
N PHE A 115 2.06 -24.25 7.73
CA PHE A 115 1.37 -24.23 6.44
C PHE A 115 -0.14 -24.05 6.57
N THR A 116 -0.81 -23.60 5.49
CA THR A 116 -2.27 -23.55 5.42
C THR A 116 -2.83 -24.87 4.92
N PRO A 117 -3.90 -25.42 5.57
CA PRO A 117 -4.58 -26.61 5.09
C PRO A 117 -5.21 -26.42 3.70
N ASP A 118 -5.13 -27.42 2.84
CA ASP A 118 -5.69 -27.37 1.47
C ASP A 118 -7.23 -27.32 1.43
N SER A 119 -7.89 -27.72 2.51
CA SER A 119 -9.36 -27.79 2.63
C SER A 119 -10.08 -26.46 2.71
N ALA A 120 -9.35 -25.35 2.87
CA ALA A 120 -9.93 -24.01 3.07
C ALA A 120 -10.39 -23.35 1.75
N ARG A 121 -11.30 -23.98 1.01
CA ARG A 121 -11.75 -23.53 -0.33
C ARG A 121 -12.61 -22.24 -0.33
N TYR A 122 -13.18 -21.86 0.81
CA TYR A 122 -14.17 -20.77 0.90
C TYR A 122 -13.65 -19.47 1.52
N ILE A 123 -12.44 -19.46 2.06
CA ILE A 123 -11.85 -18.31 2.74
C ILE A 123 -10.69 -17.79 1.88
N SER A 124 -10.47 -16.47 1.88
CA SER A 124 -9.23 -15.92 1.31
C SER A 124 -8.02 -16.61 1.97
N ARG A 125 -7.23 -17.32 1.18
CA ARG A 125 -6.07 -18.10 1.68
C ARG A 125 -5.12 -17.22 2.49
N LYS A 126 -4.84 -16.01 2.02
CA LYS A 126 -3.97 -15.06 2.75
C LYS A 126 -4.54 -14.68 4.12
N LYS A 127 -5.86 -14.47 4.24
CA LYS A 127 -6.50 -14.19 5.54
C LYS A 127 -6.41 -15.39 6.48
N LEU A 128 -6.54 -16.61 5.95
CA LEU A 128 -6.35 -17.82 6.74
C LEU A 128 -4.89 -17.94 7.22
N ALA A 129 -3.92 -17.77 6.32
CA ALA A 129 -2.50 -17.81 6.65
C ALA A 129 -2.16 -16.78 7.74
N LEU A 130 -2.61 -15.53 7.60
CA LEU A 130 -2.41 -14.51 8.62
C LEU A 130 -3.10 -14.88 9.95
N THR A 131 -4.32 -15.43 9.90
CA THR A 131 -5.02 -15.89 11.13
C THR A 131 -4.25 -16.99 11.84
N LEU A 132 -3.67 -17.94 11.11
CA LEU A 132 -2.84 -18.99 11.67
C LEU A 132 -1.56 -18.41 12.29
N GLY A 133 -0.87 -17.51 11.60
CA GLY A 133 0.32 -16.84 12.13
C GLY A 133 0.02 -16.02 13.39
N ILE A 134 -1.10 -15.29 13.41
CA ILE A 134 -1.53 -14.54 14.61
C ILE A 134 -1.85 -15.47 15.77
N LYS A 135 -2.50 -16.61 15.53
CA LYS A 135 -2.79 -17.60 16.58
C LYS A 135 -1.53 -18.27 17.10
N ALA A 136 -0.59 -18.59 16.21
CA ALA A 136 0.69 -19.21 16.57
C ALA A 136 1.64 -18.27 17.33
N SER A 137 1.48 -16.94 17.18
CA SER A 137 2.33 -15.95 17.84
C SER A 137 2.28 -16.07 19.35
N LYS A 138 3.45 -15.95 20.03
CA LYS A 138 3.58 -15.99 21.49
C LYS A 138 3.38 -14.63 22.13
N HIS A 139 3.71 -13.56 21.41
CA HIS A 139 3.77 -12.20 21.94
C HIS A 139 2.52 -11.37 21.63
N ASP A 140 2.31 -10.33 22.43
CA ASP A 140 1.15 -9.44 22.30
C ASP A 140 1.28 -8.46 21.15
N TRP A 141 2.52 -8.06 20.80
CA TRP A 141 2.76 -7.20 19.66
C TRP A 141 3.07 -8.00 18.41
N LEU A 142 2.30 -7.74 17.38
CA LEU A 142 2.44 -8.36 16.07
C LEU A 142 2.97 -7.32 15.07
N VAL A 143 3.99 -7.70 14.31
CA VAL A 143 4.55 -6.90 13.23
C VAL A 143 4.39 -7.66 11.93
N PHE A 144 3.79 -7.05 10.94
CA PHE A 144 3.48 -7.67 9.65
C PHE A 144 4.42 -7.20 8.57
N THR A 145 4.81 -8.14 7.74
CA THR A 145 5.56 -7.86 6.51
C THR A 145 5.26 -8.93 5.45
N GLU A 146 5.67 -8.68 4.21
CA GLU A 146 5.53 -9.63 3.09
C GLU A 146 6.89 -10.27 2.76
N ALA A 147 6.88 -11.50 2.23
CA ALA A 147 8.09 -12.25 1.89
C ALA A 147 8.98 -11.53 0.85
N ASP A 148 8.37 -10.72 -0.04
CA ASP A 148 9.07 -9.93 -1.05
C ASP A 148 9.65 -8.60 -0.50
N CYS A 149 9.53 -8.36 0.80
CA CYS A 149 9.99 -7.13 1.45
C CYS A 149 11.20 -7.37 2.36
N ALA A 150 12.20 -6.49 2.26
CA ALA A 150 13.36 -6.45 3.15
C ALA A 150 13.40 -5.16 3.97
N PRO A 151 13.85 -5.19 5.23
CA PRO A 151 14.16 -3.98 5.98
C PRO A 151 15.39 -3.30 5.36
N VAL A 152 15.39 -1.97 5.37
CA VAL A 152 16.55 -1.18 4.92
C VAL A 152 17.66 -1.21 5.96
N SER A 153 17.33 -1.41 7.22
CA SER A 153 18.22 -1.35 8.36
C SER A 153 17.95 -2.51 9.33
N ASN A 154 18.95 -2.91 10.11
CA ASN A 154 18.79 -3.84 11.23
C ASN A 154 18.07 -3.22 12.44
N GLN A 155 17.73 -1.94 12.40
CA GLN A 155 17.00 -1.21 13.44
C GLN A 155 15.48 -1.15 13.19
N TRP A 156 14.98 -1.81 12.17
CA TRP A 156 13.57 -1.74 11.79
C TRP A 156 12.62 -2.07 12.93
N LEU A 157 12.84 -3.19 13.63
CA LEU A 157 11.99 -3.59 14.75
C LEU A 157 12.06 -2.61 15.92
N ARG A 158 13.24 -2.09 16.25
CA ARG A 158 13.40 -1.06 17.30
C ARG A 158 12.66 0.23 16.94
N ARG A 159 12.71 0.65 15.67
CA ARG A 159 11.99 1.85 15.23
C ARG A 159 10.47 1.66 15.25
N MET A 160 9.99 0.49 14.91
CA MET A 160 8.57 0.17 15.06
C MET A 160 8.16 0.13 16.53
N ALA A 161 8.94 -0.56 17.37
CA ALA A 161 8.63 -0.80 18.78
C ALA A 161 8.72 0.46 19.66
N ARG A 162 9.51 1.47 19.30
CA ARG A 162 9.52 2.74 20.05
C ARG A 162 8.16 3.43 20.10
N ASN A 163 7.26 3.07 19.17
CA ASN A 163 5.88 3.57 19.14
C ASN A 163 4.93 2.75 20.03
N PHE A 164 5.37 1.64 20.63
CA PHE A 164 4.55 0.77 21.47
C PHE A 164 4.41 1.38 22.87
N THR A 165 3.45 2.28 23.00
CA THR A 165 3.11 2.91 24.29
C THR A 165 1.86 2.25 24.89
N SER A 166 1.52 2.58 26.13
CA SER A 166 0.31 2.07 26.80
C SER A 166 -0.99 2.43 26.09
N SER A 167 -1.02 3.57 25.39
CA SER A 167 -2.18 4.03 24.64
C SER A 167 -2.20 3.60 23.18
N THR A 168 -1.10 2.99 22.69
CA THR A 168 -0.97 2.60 21.28
C THR A 168 -1.38 1.16 21.09
N ASP A 169 -2.24 0.91 20.11
CA ASP A 169 -2.59 -0.45 19.66
C ASP A 169 -2.14 -0.71 18.23
N ILE A 170 -1.90 0.34 17.44
CA ILE A 170 -1.59 0.23 16.02
C ILE A 170 -0.42 1.16 15.66
N VAL A 171 0.53 0.65 14.88
CA VAL A 171 1.63 1.44 14.30
C VAL A 171 1.66 1.26 12.79
N LEU A 172 1.56 2.37 12.07
CA LEU A 172 1.59 2.41 10.62
C LEU A 172 2.97 2.85 10.15
N GLY A 173 3.65 2.00 9.37
CA GLY A 173 4.96 2.29 8.80
C GLY A 173 4.93 2.55 7.30
N TYR A 174 5.97 3.16 6.78
CA TYR A 174 6.17 3.37 5.35
C TYR A 174 6.73 2.11 4.66
N SER A 175 6.25 1.82 3.46
CA SER A 175 6.80 0.77 2.60
C SER A 175 6.87 1.23 1.15
N GLY A 176 8.07 1.23 0.59
CA GLY A 176 8.34 1.60 -0.80
C GLY A 176 8.73 0.42 -1.68
N TYR A 177 9.20 0.71 -2.89
CA TYR A 177 9.83 -0.26 -3.77
C TYR A 177 11.34 -0.04 -3.84
N GLU A 178 12.11 -1.10 -4.05
CA GLU A 178 13.53 -1.01 -4.36
C GLU A 178 13.76 -0.11 -5.57
N ARG A 179 14.91 0.56 -5.61
CA ARG A 179 15.28 1.39 -6.77
C ARG A 179 15.41 0.49 -8.00
N GLY A 180 14.73 0.85 -9.08
CA GLY A 180 14.72 0.09 -10.31
C GLY A 180 14.66 0.99 -11.54
N LYS A 181 15.03 0.42 -12.70
CA LYS A 181 15.03 1.11 -13.99
C LYS A 181 13.67 0.95 -14.69
N GLY A 182 13.33 1.90 -15.52
CA GLY A 182 12.14 1.87 -16.38
C GLY A 182 10.96 2.69 -15.86
N TRP A 183 10.14 3.16 -16.80
CA TRP A 183 9.01 4.06 -16.53
C TRP A 183 7.94 3.43 -15.63
N LEU A 184 7.63 2.16 -15.86
CA LEU A 184 6.64 1.43 -15.07
C LEU A 184 7.05 1.28 -13.61
N HIS A 185 8.35 1.08 -13.37
CA HIS A 185 8.88 1.03 -12.02
C HIS A 185 8.76 2.39 -11.32
N LYS A 186 9.14 3.47 -12.01
CA LYS A 186 8.99 4.84 -11.49
C LYS A 186 7.55 5.16 -11.16
N ARG A 187 6.60 4.79 -12.03
CA ARG A 187 5.17 4.99 -11.80
C ARG A 187 4.67 4.21 -10.59
N ALA A 188 5.03 2.94 -10.46
CA ALA A 188 4.61 2.13 -9.31
C ALA A 188 5.21 2.66 -7.99
N SER A 189 6.47 3.10 -8.01
CA SER A 189 7.11 3.73 -6.84
C SER A 189 6.41 5.03 -6.46
N PHE A 190 6.05 5.85 -7.45
CA PHE A 190 5.27 7.07 -7.25
C PHE A 190 3.88 6.78 -6.66
N ASP A 191 3.13 5.82 -7.23
CA ASP A 191 1.81 5.43 -6.73
C ASP A 191 1.89 4.90 -5.27
N SER A 192 2.95 4.13 -4.95
CA SER A 192 3.20 3.66 -3.58
C SER A 192 3.50 4.81 -2.63
N LEU A 193 4.37 5.74 -3.04
CA LEU A 193 4.69 6.93 -2.24
C LEU A 193 3.43 7.77 -1.97
N PHE A 194 2.66 8.09 -3.01
CA PHE A 194 1.43 8.89 -2.84
C PHE A 194 0.38 8.19 -1.98
N THR A 195 0.25 6.87 -2.10
CA THR A 195 -0.61 6.08 -1.22
C THR A 195 -0.14 6.20 0.23
N SER A 196 1.16 6.12 0.46
CA SER A 196 1.73 6.22 1.81
C SER A 196 1.59 7.63 2.39
N LEU A 197 1.86 8.67 1.60
CA LEU A 197 1.63 10.05 2.03
C LEU A 197 0.18 10.29 2.46
N ARG A 198 -0.78 9.68 1.78
CA ARG A 198 -2.19 9.79 2.14
C ARG A 198 -2.50 9.12 3.47
N TYR A 199 -2.27 7.79 3.60
CA TYR A 199 -2.72 7.11 4.82
C TYR A 199 -1.93 7.53 6.06
N LEU A 200 -0.63 7.82 5.94
CA LEU A 200 0.18 8.33 7.05
C LEU A 200 -0.23 9.77 7.41
N GLY A 201 -0.47 10.62 6.41
CA GLY A 201 -0.92 11.99 6.62
C GLY A 201 -2.29 12.04 7.30
N PHE A 202 -3.24 11.20 6.89
CA PHE A 202 -4.54 11.09 7.57
C PHE A 202 -4.41 10.54 8.99
N ALA A 203 -3.55 9.57 9.24
CA ALA A 203 -3.29 9.07 10.58
C ALA A 203 -2.72 10.16 11.49
N LEU A 204 -1.76 10.96 11.00
CA LEU A 204 -1.22 12.14 11.70
C LEU A 204 -2.24 13.28 11.86
N ALA A 205 -3.31 13.28 11.07
CA ALA A 205 -4.44 14.20 11.22
C ALA A 205 -5.51 13.68 12.20
N GLY A 206 -5.28 12.55 12.91
CA GLY A 206 -6.24 11.93 13.81
C GLY A 206 -7.33 11.12 13.10
N LYS A 207 -7.17 10.81 11.81
CA LYS A 207 -8.16 10.07 11.01
C LYS A 207 -7.52 8.88 10.29
N PRO A 208 -6.94 7.91 11.02
CA PRO A 208 -6.41 6.71 10.41
C PRO A 208 -7.54 5.93 9.74
N TYR A 209 -7.32 5.46 8.51
CA TYR A 209 -8.35 4.74 7.76
C TYR A 209 -7.81 3.52 7.02
N MET A 210 -6.50 3.34 7.00
CA MET A 210 -5.87 2.31 6.20
C MET A 210 -4.44 2.04 6.72
N GLY A 211 -4.00 0.79 6.59
CA GLY A 211 -2.61 0.37 6.74
C GLY A 211 -2.16 -0.46 5.54
N ILE A 212 -0.89 -0.77 5.48
CA ILE A 212 -0.31 -1.67 4.47
C ILE A 212 0.45 -2.77 5.19
N GLY A 213 0.06 -4.03 4.97
CA GLY A 213 0.62 -5.21 5.64
C GLY A 213 2.11 -5.44 5.40
N ARG A 214 2.76 -4.67 4.53
CA ARG A 214 4.20 -4.69 4.33
C ARG A 214 5.00 -4.02 5.45
N ASN A 215 4.37 -3.10 6.20
CA ASN A 215 4.99 -2.43 7.35
C ASN A 215 3.90 -1.94 8.31
N LEU A 216 3.36 -2.85 9.08
CA LEU A 216 2.23 -2.64 9.95
C LEU A 216 2.48 -3.38 11.27
N ALA A 217 2.13 -2.77 12.40
CA ALA A 217 2.11 -3.47 13.66
C ALA A 217 0.80 -3.19 14.41
N TYR A 218 0.32 -4.18 15.17
CA TYR A 218 -0.80 -4.00 16.08
C TYR A 218 -0.79 -5.02 17.21
N ARG A 219 -1.55 -4.73 18.28
CA ARG A 219 -1.73 -5.66 19.40
C ARG A 219 -2.58 -6.86 18.99
N LYS A 220 -2.15 -8.04 19.40
CA LYS A 220 -2.85 -9.32 19.14
C LYS A 220 -4.29 -9.31 19.67
N GLU A 221 -4.51 -8.69 20.82
CA GLU A 221 -5.85 -8.55 21.43
C GLU A 221 -6.84 -7.84 20.48
N LEU A 222 -6.39 -6.83 19.76
CA LEU A 222 -7.21 -6.06 18.83
C LEU A 222 -7.82 -6.95 17.74
N PHE A 223 -7.04 -7.92 17.26
CA PHE A 223 -7.51 -8.90 16.27
C PHE A 223 -8.65 -9.77 16.82
N PHE A 224 -8.50 -10.30 18.02
CA PHE A 224 -9.50 -11.16 18.62
C PHE A 224 -10.76 -10.39 19.03
N LYS A 225 -10.62 -9.15 19.52
CA LYS A 225 -11.72 -8.28 19.92
C LYS A 225 -12.75 -8.07 18.80
N VAL A 226 -12.29 -7.94 17.56
CA VAL A 226 -13.15 -7.77 16.38
C VAL A 226 -13.45 -9.08 15.65
N LYS A 227 -13.11 -10.24 16.24
CA LYS A 227 -13.26 -11.57 15.65
C LYS A 227 -12.49 -11.75 14.35
N GLY A 228 -11.30 -11.15 14.27
CA GLY A 228 -10.38 -11.24 13.14
C GLY A 228 -10.95 -10.68 11.84
N PHE A 229 -10.85 -11.43 10.77
CA PHE A 229 -11.34 -11.04 9.44
C PHE A 229 -12.79 -11.44 9.16
N SER A 230 -13.59 -11.79 10.19
CA SER A 230 -14.95 -12.34 10.01
C SER A 230 -15.89 -11.45 9.21
N THR A 231 -15.79 -10.14 9.37
CA THR A 231 -16.61 -9.14 8.64
C THR A 231 -16.25 -9.04 7.15
N HIS A 232 -15.08 -9.55 6.75
CA HIS A 232 -14.53 -9.38 5.39
C HIS A 232 -14.12 -10.71 4.75
N LEU A 233 -14.62 -11.85 5.23
CA LEU A 233 -14.26 -13.19 4.73
C LEU A 233 -14.60 -13.39 3.25
N ASN A 234 -15.67 -12.76 2.78
CA ASN A 234 -16.12 -12.87 1.39
C ASN A 234 -15.24 -12.09 0.39
N MET A 235 -14.31 -11.27 0.89
CA MET A 235 -13.40 -10.50 0.05
C MET A 235 -12.06 -11.22 -0.04
N GLN A 236 -11.52 -11.37 -1.24
CA GLN A 236 -10.23 -12.02 -1.44
C GLN A 236 -9.04 -11.21 -0.90
N ARG A 237 -9.21 -9.90 -0.69
CA ARG A 237 -8.19 -8.95 -0.21
C ARG A 237 -8.81 -8.03 0.84
N GLY A 238 -7.99 -7.17 1.45
CA GLY A 238 -8.42 -6.23 2.48
C GLY A 238 -8.08 -6.72 3.89
N GLU A 239 -7.13 -7.61 4.00
CA GLU A 239 -6.63 -8.13 5.28
C GLU A 239 -5.95 -7.07 6.13
N ASP A 240 -5.33 -6.06 5.50
CA ASP A 240 -4.64 -4.96 6.15
C ASP A 240 -5.49 -3.68 6.19
N ASP A 241 -5.93 -3.21 5.02
CA ASP A 241 -6.61 -1.92 4.89
C ASP A 241 -8.02 -1.92 5.52
N LEU A 242 -8.84 -2.96 5.29
CA LEU A 242 -10.17 -3.05 5.88
C LEU A 242 -10.12 -3.33 7.39
N PHE A 243 -9.16 -4.15 7.83
CA PHE A 243 -8.98 -4.39 9.25
C PHE A 243 -8.61 -3.10 9.99
N ILE A 244 -7.62 -2.36 9.49
CA ILE A 244 -7.23 -1.08 10.08
C ILE A 244 -8.37 -0.05 10.02
N ASN A 245 -9.14 0.00 8.91
CA ASN A 245 -10.31 0.88 8.81
C ASN A 245 -11.34 0.61 9.92
N GLN A 246 -11.50 -0.64 10.33
CA GLN A 246 -12.45 -1.05 11.36
C GLN A 246 -11.98 -0.71 12.79
N VAL A 247 -10.67 -0.78 13.06
CA VAL A 247 -10.13 -0.77 14.44
C VAL A 247 -9.32 0.48 14.80
N ALA A 248 -8.84 1.23 13.81
CA ALA A 248 -7.99 2.39 14.03
C ALA A 248 -8.78 3.63 14.41
N ASN A 249 -8.24 4.41 15.35
CA ASN A 249 -8.74 5.73 15.74
C ASN A 249 -7.57 6.66 16.10
N GLU A 250 -7.88 7.93 16.38
CA GLU A 250 -6.89 8.96 16.70
C GLU A 250 -6.05 8.67 17.95
N ASN A 251 -6.62 7.94 18.93
CA ASN A 251 -5.99 7.72 20.22
C ASN A 251 -5.13 6.46 20.24
N ASN A 252 -5.43 5.46 19.38
CA ASN A 252 -4.77 4.16 19.42
C ASN A 252 -3.76 3.95 18.27
N THR A 253 -3.61 4.91 17.36
CA THR A 253 -2.80 4.74 16.14
C THR A 253 -1.63 5.71 16.11
N ARG A 254 -0.43 5.19 15.92
CA ARG A 254 0.81 5.98 15.73
C ARG A 254 1.43 5.70 14.37
N VAL A 255 2.31 6.60 13.95
CA VAL A 255 2.98 6.55 12.65
C VAL A 255 4.48 6.48 12.84
N GLU A 256 5.14 5.54 12.16
CA GLU A 256 6.58 5.45 12.09
C GLU A 256 7.07 5.87 10.71
N THR A 257 7.91 6.90 10.67
CA THR A 257 8.39 7.54 9.43
C THR A 257 9.90 7.56 9.30
N SER A 258 10.66 7.03 10.28
CA SER A 258 12.12 7.08 10.19
C SER A 258 12.65 6.25 9.01
N PRO A 259 13.75 6.69 8.37
CA PRO A 259 14.36 5.95 7.26
C PRO A 259 14.75 4.51 7.62
N ASP A 260 15.17 4.28 8.86
CA ASP A 260 15.57 2.95 9.36
C ASP A 260 14.40 1.97 9.49
N ALA A 261 13.16 2.49 9.59
CA ALA A 261 11.96 1.68 9.66
C ALA A 261 11.35 1.37 8.30
N VAL A 262 11.99 1.80 7.21
CA VAL A 262 11.47 1.59 5.85
C VAL A 262 11.59 0.13 5.44
N ARG A 263 10.53 -0.37 4.82
CA ARG A 263 10.51 -1.67 4.15
C ARG A 263 10.52 -1.47 2.64
N THR A 264 11.36 -2.21 1.94
CA THR A 264 11.41 -2.17 0.47
C THR A 264 11.01 -3.50 -0.11
N GLY A 265 10.10 -3.48 -1.09
CA GLY A 265 9.64 -4.66 -1.79
C GLY A 265 10.11 -4.70 -3.25
N LYS A 266 10.27 -5.90 -3.80
CA LYS A 266 10.44 -6.08 -5.24
C LYS A 266 9.09 -5.93 -5.95
N LYS A 267 9.11 -5.31 -7.12
CA LYS A 267 7.91 -5.25 -7.97
C LYS A 267 7.67 -6.61 -8.61
N LYS A 268 6.51 -7.20 -8.37
CA LYS A 268 6.04 -8.38 -9.12
C LYS A 268 5.87 -8.03 -10.62
N ARG A 269 6.04 -9.01 -11.51
CA ARG A 269 5.94 -8.85 -12.97
C ARG A 269 4.68 -8.09 -13.38
N LEU A 270 4.75 -7.37 -14.49
CA LEU A 270 3.70 -6.49 -15.05
C LEU A 270 2.33 -7.19 -15.20
N ALA A 271 2.31 -8.49 -15.50
CA ALA A 271 1.10 -9.28 -15.67
C ALA A 271 0.24 -9.40 -14.40
N THR A 272 0.83 -9.19 -13.22
CA THR A 272 0.14 -9.22 -11.92
C THR A 272 -0.14 -7.82 -11.35
N TRP A 273 0.28 -6.78 -12.07
CA TRP A 273 0.06 -5.39 -11.62
C TRP A 273 -1.39 -4.96 -11.93
N GLN A 274 -2.26 -5.21 -10.98
CA GLN A 274 -3.57 -4.55 -10.96
C GLN A 274 -3.37 -3.16 -10.34
N LEU A 275 -3.90 -2.15 -11.01
CA LEU A 275 -3.88 -0.76 -10.52
C LEU A 275 -4.35 -0.74 -9.05
N PRO A 276 -3.55 -0.23 -8.11
CA PRO A 276 -3.94 -0.20 -6.69
C PRO A 276 -5.33 0.41 -6.45
N GLY A 277 -5.73 1.38 -7.28
CA GLY A 277 -7.06 1.97 -7.26
C GLY A 277 -8.22 1.03 -7.62
N SER A 278 -8.01 0.02 -8.50
CA SER A 278 -9.08 -0.88 -8.91
C SER A 278 -9.46 -1.91 -7.83
N ILE A 279 -8.51 -2.25 -6.95
CA ILE A 279 -8.74 -3.17 -5.84
C ILE A 279 -9.36 -2.41 -4.66
N LYS A 280 -8.83 -1.22 -4.38
CA LYS A 280 -9.38 -0.32 -3.36
C LYS A 280 -10.81 0.12 -3.70
N ALA A 281 -11.10 0.37 -4.98
CA ALA A 281 -12.44 0.70 -5.44
C ALA A 281 -13.44 -0.47 -5.27
N ARG A 282 -13.01 -1.73 -5.39
CA ARG A 282 -13.87 -2.91 -5.13
C ARG A 282 -14.21 -3.09 -3.66
N ASN A 283 -13.30 -2.72 -2.78
CA ASN A 283 -13.51 -2.76 -1.33
C ASN A 283 -14.26 -1.53 -0.81
N ALA A 284 -14.47 -0.54 -1.66
CA ALA A 284 -15.02 0.76 -1.32
C ALA A 284 -16.45 0.72 -0.73
N GLY A 285 -17.24 -0.30 -1.05
CA GLY A 285 -18.58 -0.49 -0.49
C GLY A 285 -18.62 -0.83 1.00
N SER A 286 -17.48 -1.25 1.59
CA SER A 286 -17.35 -1.63 3.00
C SER A 286 -16.56 -0.62 3.83
N TRP A 287 -16.09 0.48 3.23
CA TRP A 287 -15.31 1.52 3.90
C TRP A 287 -16.21 2.63 4.46
N ASP A 288 -15.79 3.21 5.58
CA ASP A 288 -16.31 4.53 5.94
C ASP A 288 -15.78 5.57 4.94
N TRP A 289 -16.67 5.99 4.05
CA TRP A 289 -16.37 6.82 2.88
C TRP A 289 -15.95 8.25 3.21
N LYS A 290 -16.10 8.71 4.45
CA LYS A 290 -15.82 10.10 4.79
C LYS A 290 -14.40 10.55 4.43
N PRO A 291 -13.33 9.82 4.81
CA PRO A 291 -11.97 10.22 4.42
C PRO A 291 -11.64 9.91 2.96
N VAL A 292 -12.25 8.87 2.37
CA VAL A 292 -11.93 8.41 1.00
C VAL A 292 -12.64 9.25 -0.06
N ARG A 293 -13.85 9.70 0.20
CA ARG A 293 -14.59 10.62 -0.66
C ARG A 293 -13.79 11.89 -0.92
N ASP A 294 -13.14 12.42 0.12
CA ASP A 294 -12.32 13.62 0.02
C ASP A 294 -11.03 13.39 -0.78
N CYS A 295 -10.52 12.15 -0.84
CA CYS A 295 -9.35 11.78 -1.67
C CYS A 295 -9.66 11.61 -3.16
N CYS A 296 -10.91 11.34 -3.54
CA CYS A 296 -11.29 11.16 -4.95
C CYS A 296 -11.32 12.47 -5.76
N PHE A 297 -11.36 13.63 -5.10
CA PHE A 297 -11.28 14.93 -5.77
C PHE A 297 -9.91 15.19 -6.43
N MET A 298 -8.85 14.58 -5.93
CA MET A 298 -7.50 14.81 -6.44
C MET A 298 -7.25 14.34 -7.89
N PRO A 299 -7.71 13.15 -8.34
CA PRO A 299 -7.61 12.75 -9.75
C PRO A 299 -8.46 13.62 -10.68
N LEU A 300 -9.58 14.19 -10.18
CA LEU A 300 -10.47 15.07 -10.97
C LEU A 300 -9.81 16.43 -11.19
N ALA A 301 -9.10 16.98 -10.22
CA ALA A 301 -8.35 18.24 -10.37
C ALA A 301 -7.25 18.11 -11.44
N TRP A 302 -6.50 17.00 -11.43
CA TRP A 302 -5.50 16.71 -12.46
C TRP A 302 -6.12 16.50 -13.86
N ARG A 303 -7.29 15.88 -13.93
CA ARG A 303 -8.03 15.73 -15.19
C ARG A 303 -8.56 17.06 -15.72
N GLY A 304 -9.01 17.96 -14.84
CA GLY A 304 -9.44 19.30 -15.20
C GLY A 304 -8.30 20.13 -15.81
N LEU A 305 -7.12 20.10 -15.21
CA LEU A 305 -5.92 20.77 -15.75
C LEU A 305 -5.49 20.23 -17.11
N TYR A 306 -5.58 18.91 -17.34
CA TYR A 306 -5.27 18.29 -18.63
C TYR A 306 -6.30 18.64 -19.70
N SER A 307 -7.59 18.76 -19.36
CA SER A 307 -8.63 19.11 -20.31
C SER A 307 -8.58 20.58 -20.75
N VAL A 308 -8.21 21.49 -19.85
CA VAL A 308 -8.03 22.91 -20.16
C VAL A 308 -6.80 23.15 -21.04
N SER A 309 -5.69 22.45 -20.79
CA SER A 309 -4.50 22.55 -21.64
C SER A 309 -4.70 21.94 -23.04
N SER A 310 -5.62 20.97 -23.18
CA SER A 310 -5.92 20.35 -24.48
C SER A 310 -6.99 21.11 -25.27
N ALA A 311 -7.86 21.90 -24.61
CA ALA A 311 -8.84 22.75 -25.29
C ALA A 311 -8.21 23.98 -25.94
N SER A 312 -7.09 24.47 -25.37
CA SER A 312 -6.33 25.59 -25.98
C SER A 312 -5.45 25.18 -27.16
N THR A 313 -5.25 23.87 -27.40
CA THR A 313 -4.39 23.37 -28.48
C THR A 313 -5.12 22.54 -29.55
N GLY A 314 -6.44 22.55 -29.61
CA GLY A 314 -7.24 22.03 -30.74
C GLY A 314 -6.96 20.60 -31.22
N TRP A 315 -6.20 19.79 -30.48
CA TRP A 315 -5.79 18.44 -30.85
C TRP A 315 -5.83 17.51 -29.64
N LEU A 316 -6.79 16.61 -29.63
CA LEU A 316 -6.73 15.24 -29.12
C LEU A 316 -8.14 14.73 -28.79
N SER A 317 -8.87 14.40 -29.85
CA SER A 317 -10.00 13.47 -29.76
C SER A 317 -9.45 12.05 -29.66
N GLY A 318 -9.73 11.33 -28.60
CA GLY A 318 -9.57 9.89 -28.56
C GLY A 318 -8.86 9.28 -27.37
N TYR A 319 -9.36 9.48 -26.15
CA TYR A 319 -9.15 8.52 -25.08
C TYR A 319 -10.46 8.24 -24.34
N PRO A 320 -10.93 6.98 -24.30
CA PRO A 320 -12.15 6.65 -23.58
C PRO A 320 -11.94 6.76 -22.07
N CYS A 321 -12.73 7.60 -21.43
CA CYS A 321 -12.88 7.65 -19.99
C CYS A 321 -13.54 6.37 -19.49
N TYR A 322 -12.82 5.51 -18.82
CA TYR A 322 -13.42 4.46 -17.99
C TYR A 322 -13.69 5.00 -16.59
N CYS A 323 -14.87 5.52 -16.41
CA CYS A 323 -15.45 5.75 -15.10
C CYS A 323 -16.92 5.33 -15.15
N GLY A 324 -17.26 4.29 -14.42
CA GLY A 324 -18.64 4.00 -14.03
C GLY A 324 -19.44 3.07 -14.95
N SER A 325 -19.77 1.91 -14.39
CA SER A 325 -21.00 1.12 -14.56
C SER A 325 -21.54 0.97 -15.99
N SER A 326 -21.17 -0.12 -16.60
CA SER A 326 -22.05 -1.10 -17.25
C SER A 326 -21.20 -2.05 -18.09
N ALA A 327 -21.21 -3.30 -17.68
CA ALA A 327 -20.64 -4.40 -18.44
C ALA A 327 -21.52 -4.64 -19.68
N ILE A 328 -21.11 -4.10 -20.82
CA ILE A 328 -21.60 -4.59 -22.10
C ILE A 328 -20.80 -5.85 -22.41
N ARG A 329 -21.43 -7.01 -22.27
CA ARG A 329 -20.91 -8.30 -22.75
C ARG A 329 -20.81 -8.21 -24.28
N TYR A 330 -19.60 -8.09 -24.77
CA TYR A 330 -19.35 -8.36 -26.19
C TYR A 330 -19.18 -9.88 -26.37
N LYS A 331 -20.13 -10.49 -27.06
CA LYS A 331 -20.03 -11.86 -27.54
C LYS A 331 -19.18 -11.83 -28.81
N PRO A 332 -18.05 -12.52 -28.94
CA PRO A 332 -17.32 -12.59 -30.19
C PRO A 332 -18.07 -13.56 -31.11
N THR A 333 -18.58 -13.06 -32.22
CA THR A 333 -18.94 -13.88 -33.39
C THR A 333 -17.68 -14.28 -34.11
N SER A 334 -17.60 -15.55 -34.40
CA SER A 334 -16.52 -16.25 -35.09
C SER A 334 -16.18 -15.66 -36.46
N SER A 335 -14.93 -15.84 -36.83
CA SER A 335 -14.34 -15.71 -38.16
C SER A 335 -13.72 -14.35 -38.47
N THR A 336 -12.43 -14.25 -38.29
CA THR A 336 -11.42 -14.00 -39.32
C THR A 336 -10.03 -13.72 -38.66
N LYS A 337 -9.07 -14.52 -39.05
CA LYS A 337 -7.63 -14.35 -38.70
C LYS A 337 -7.07 -13.14 -39.43
N GLN A 338 -6.70 -12.10 -38.68
CA GLN A 338 -5.60 -11.19 -39.08
C GLN A 338 -4.86 -10.64 -37.85
N PRO A 339 -3.53 -10.54 -37.88
CA PRO A 339 -2.73 -10.17 -36.74
C PRO A 339 -2.70 -8.66 -36.50
N VAL A 340 -2.70 -8.34 -35.22
CA VAL A 340 -2.79 -7.02 -34.61
C VAL A 340 -1.65 -6.10 -35.06
N ARG A 341 -1.95 -5.14 -35.93
CA ARG A 341 -1.02 -4.05 -36.37
C ARG A 341 -1.11 -2.78 -35.49
N TRP A 342 -1.79 -2.82 -34.37
CA TRP A 342 -2.04 -1.61 -33.54
C TRP A 342 -0.98 -1.29 -32.49
N VAL A 343 -0.13 -2.25 -32.13
CA VAL A 343 0.87 -2.04 -31.06
C VAL A 343 2.09 -1.26 -31.56
N THR A 344 2.41 -1.34 -32.84
CA THR A 344 3.61 -0.69 -33.41
C THR A 344 3.39 0.79 -33.71
N THR A 345 2.18 1.23 -34.01
CA THR A 345 1.91 2.65 -34.39
C THR A 345 1.89 3.58 -33.16
N VAL A 346 1.48 3.10 -31.99
CA VAL A 346 1.46 3.92 -30.78
C VAL A 346 2.88 4.11 -30.19
N LEU A 347 3.77 3.14 -30.38
CA LEU A 347 5.15 3.22 -29.89
C LEU A 347 6.05 4.11 -30.76
N THR A 348 5.77 4.24 -32.05
CA THR A 348 6.52 5.12 -32.96
C THR A 348 6.14 6.59 -32.81
N THR A 349 4.89 6.90 -32.48
CA THR A 349 4.44 8.31 -32.32
C THR A 349 4.94 8.92 -31.00
N LEU A 350 5.16 8.10 -29.96
CA LEU A 350 5.73 8.54 -28.68
C LEU A 350 7.26 8.74 -28.74
N ARG A 351 7.96 8.09 -29.70
CA ARG A 351 9.42 8.22 -29.84
C ARG A 351 9.86 9.50 -30.54
N CYS A 352 9.01 10.14 -31.33
CA CYS A 352 9.34 11.37 -32.07
C CYS A 352 9.10 12.68 -31.31
N ARG A 353 8.55 12.67 -30.08
CA ARG A 353 8.29 13.90 -29.31
C ARG A 353 9.14 14.11 -28.06
N PHE A 354 10.15 13.27 -27.83
CA PHE A 354 11.08 13.42 -26.71
C PHE A 354 12.55 13.63 -27.14
N LEU A 355 12.79 13.99 -28.41
CA LEU A 355 14.15 14.27 -28.96
C LEU A 355 14.16 15.56 -29.80
N THR A 356 13.41 16.58 -29.39
CA THR A 356 13.69 17.97 -29.76
C THR A 356 13.43 18.86 -28.56
#